data_ae4bc78fc89a6674d7518981bcf456f1
#
_entry.id   ae4bc78fc89a6674d7518981bcf456f1
#
_cell.length_a   1.000
_cell.length_b   1.000
_cell.length_c   1.000
_cell.angle_alpha   90.00
_cell.angle_beta   90.00
_cell.angle_gamma   90.00
#
_symmetry.space_group_name_H-M   'P 1'
#
loop_
_entity.id
_entity.type
_entity.pdbx_description
1 polymer ?
#
loop_
_entity_poly.entity_id
_entity_poly.type
_entity_poly.pdbx_seq_one_letter_code
_entity_poly.pdbx_strand_id
1 'polypeptide(L)'
;MNQTTANAAALALVGALALQLAACGTAQQSAPGQASTQPEPVTLTMSWWGDDARTETYQQAIQAFEAKLQYITVETTYGTIADEDQTADVMQVDWTWLGHDDKSANQFVDLNEYSDVIDLEQFSQSALDACTVDGALLAVPMSVTGRIFYWNTRTFEQAGIDAPKTYEELLTAGNTFREVLGEEYYPLAMDAAARMNLMVSYLESTTGKAWVADRQLQYSADEIKTGLEFLQALEENHVMPTLAAQQTNGTLDQTPMWQNGQYAGTFAWDADAETYRSALKNASGFLVGDEIAFGGQANGGFSKVYLALAINSSCQHPKEAAILVNFLLNEDMGASIMGTACGLPDSVTGRAAATAAGLVNPLVVEANNRMMAFVDFPLDPTFESPALAAVPDGLYAAVLTACSNGELTTTQAAEQLAEGITAVLSGVAAE
;
A
#
# COMPACT_ATOMS: atom_id res chain seq x y z
N MET A 1 -50.83 -41.52 -12.64
CA MET A 1 -50.51 -42.96 -12.82
C MET A 1 -49.19 -43.15 -12.13
N ASN A 2 -49.28 -43.60 -10.94
CA ASN A 2 -48.90 -44.91 -10.38
C ASN A 2 -47.38 -45.07 -10.32
N GLN A 3 -46.86 -45.17 -9.23
CA GLN A 3 -46.87 -46.03 -8.01
C GLN A 3 -45.42 -46.45 -7.73
N THR A 4 -44.95 -46.16 -6.57
CA THR A 4 -44.91 -46.90 -5.31
C THR A 4 -43.71 -47.83 -5.22
N THR A 5 -43.04 -47.74 -4.18
CA THR A 5 -42.88 -48.44 -2.89
C THR A 5 -41.51 -49.07 -2.82
N ALA A 6 -40.80 -49.14 -1.79
CA ALA A 6 -40.92 -49.18 -0.35
C ALA A 6 -39.92 -50.22 0.21
N ASN A 7 -39.51 -49.96 1.43
CA ASN A 7 -39.18 -50.93 2.51
C ASN A 7 -37.74 -51.47 2.56
N ALA A 8 -37.14 -51.59 3.67
CA ALA A 8 -37.33 -51.51 5.11
C ALA A 8 -36.23 -52.35 5.76
N ALA A 9 -35.68 -51.84 6.77
CA ALA A 9 -35.39 -52.34 8.12
C ALA A 9 -35.05 -53.84 8.38
N ALA A 10 -34.04 -54.02 9.23
CA ALA A 10 -33.92 -55.00 10.33
C ALA A 10 -32.67 -54.70 11.12
N LEU A 11 -32.67 -54.20 12.32
CA LEU A 11 -32.91 -54.67 13.67
C LEU A 11 -31.99 -55.81 14.13
N ALA A 12 -31.11 -55.43 15.06
CA ALA A 12 -30.68 -56.00 16.35
C ALA A 12 -30.30 -57.49 16.46
N LEU A 13 -29.20 -57.73 17.16
CA LEU A 13 -29.21 -58.64 18.32
C LEU A 13 -28.04 -58.40 19.27
N VAL A 14 -28.42 -58.37 20.54
CA VAL A 14 -27.67 -58.29 21.80
C VAL A 14 -26.90 -59.62 22.05
N GLY A 15 -25.72 -59.53 22.66
CA GLY A 15 -25.02 -60.71 23.23
C GLY A 15 -23.96 -60.26 24.24
N ALA A 16 -24.39 -60.12 25.47
CA ALA A 16 -23.52 -60.02 26.64
C ALA A 16 -22.98 -61.40 27.00
N LEU A 17 -21.67 -61.53 27.18
CA LEU A 17 -21.09 -62.64 27.96
C LEU A 17 -19.98 -62.11 28.86
N ALA A 18 -20.29 -62.08 30.16
CA ALA A 18 -19.31 -61.92 31.21
C ALA A 18 -18.64 -63.26 31.54
N LEU A 19 -17.33 -63.26 31.57
CA LEU A 19 -16.58 -64.30 32.27
C LEU A 19 -15.40 -63.68 32.99
N GLN A 20 -15.48 -63.72 34.33
CA GLN A 20 -14.40 -63.45 35.25
C GLN A 20 -13.44 -64.64 35.24
N LEU A 21 -12.14 -64.40 35.19
CA LEU A 21 -11.14 -65.31 35.75
C LEU A 21 -9.98 -64.48 36.32
N ALA A 22 -9.64 -64.87 37.53
CA ALA A 22 -8.72 -64.18 38.43
C ALA A 22 -7.25 -64.57 38.17
N ALA A 23 -6.38 -63.66 38.49
CA ALA A 23 -5.06 -63.70 39.08
C ALA A 23 -3.96 -64.51 38.39
N CYS A 24 -2.92 -63.80 37.95
CA CYS A 24 -1.55 -63.97 38.46
C CYS A 24 -0.66 -62.84 37.97
N GLY A 25 0.04 -62.21 38.91
CA GLY A 25 0.87 -61.06 38.67
C GLY A 25 2.13 -61.40 37.83
N THR A 26 2.39 -60.50 36.88
CA THR A 26 3.75 -60.23 36.40
C THR A 26 3.84 -58.74 36.27
N ALA A 27 4.81 -58.14 36.94
CA ALA A 27 5.12 -56.71 36.83
C ALA A 27 5.49 -56.39 35.37
N GLN A 28 4.55 -55.78 34.66
CA GLN A 28 4.78 -55.20 33.34
C GLN A 28 5.28 -53.78 33.57
N GLN A 29 6.58 -53.56 33.32
CA GLN A 29 7.14 -52.20 33.21
C GLN A 29 6.33 -51.45 32.19
N SER A 30 5.58 -50.45 32.67
CA SER A 30 4.96 -49.44 31.85
C SER A 30 6.07 -48.72 31.07
N ALA A 31 6.08 -48.85 29.76
CA ALA A 31 6.82 -47.95 28.89
C ALA A 31 6.42 -46.53 29.23
N PRO A 32 7.35 -45.55 29.23
CA PRO A 32 6.99 -44.19 29.43
C PRO A 32 6.00 -43.81 28.33
N GLY A 33 4.76 -43.51 28.71
CA GLY A 33 3.78 -42.94 27.81
C GLY A 33 4.39 -41.68 27.19
N GLN A 34 4.41 -41.62 25.88
CA GLN A 34 4.52 -40.35 25.20
C GLN A 34 3.37 -39.48 25.69
N ALA A 35 3.68 -38.59 26.63
CA ALA A 35 2.81 -37.49 26.93
C ALA A 35 2.68 -36.71 25.62
N SER A 36 1.51 -36.77 24.97
CA SER A 36 1.13 -35.74 24.00
C SER A 36 1.03 -34.47 24.81
N THR A 37 2.11 -33.70 24.88
CA THR A 37 2.09 -32.36 25.44
C THR A 37 1.25 -31.54 24.49
N GLN A 38 -0.03 -31.32 24.82
CA GLN A 38 -0.79 -30.23 24.21
C GLN A 38 0.00 -28.95 24.49
N PRO A 39 0.17 -28.09 23.47
CA PRO A 39 0.81 -26.79 23.71
C PRO A 39 0.11 -26.04 24.84
N GLU A 40 0.88 -25.31 25.64
CA GLU A 40 0.31 -24.47 26.69
C GLU A 40 -0.58 -23.38 26.06
N PRO A 41 -1.70 -23.01 26.69
CA PRO A 41 -2.53 -21.92 26.21
C PRO A 41 -1.77 -20.61 26.15
N VAL A 42 -1.88 -19.91 25.03
CA VAL A 42 -1.26 -18.61 24.75
C VAL A 42 -2.35 -17.58 24.49
N THR A 43 -2.22 -16.39 25.05
CA THR A 43 -3.03 -15.23 24.69
C THR A 43 -2.13 -14.20 24.02
N LEU A 44 -2.51 -13.79 22.82
CA LEU A 44 -1.90 -12.67 22.09
C LEU A 44 -2.85 -11.49 22.08
N THR A 45 -2.29 -10.31 21.98
CA THR A 45 -3.04 -9.09 21.69
C THR A 45 -2.75 -8.63 20.27
N MET A 46 -3.78 -8.15 19.55
CA MET A 46 -3.61 -7.60 18.20
C MET A 46 -4.34 -6.27 18.05
N SER A 47 -3.69 -5.30 17.37
CA SER A 47 -4.27 -3.99 17.09
C SER A 47 -4.22 -3.61 15.61
N TRP A 48 -5.26 -2.87 15.19
CA TRP A 48 -5.35 -2.29 13.85
C TRP A 48 -6.24 -1.05 13.84
N TRP A 49 -6.22 -0.33 12.72
CA TRP A 49 -7.19 0.73 12.43
C TRP A 49 -7.78 0.56 11.03
N GLY A 50 -8.93 1.17 10.82
CA GLY A 50 -9.62 1.18 9.54
C GLY A 50 -11.12 1.38 9.70
N ASP A 51 -11.84 1.20 8.61
CA ASP A 51 -13.28 1.23 8.58
C ASP A 51 -13.91 -0.07 9.15
N ASP A 52 -15.24 -0.07 9.23
CA ASP A 52 -15.98 -1.22 9.74
C ASP A 52 -15.76 -2.49 8.90
N ALA A 53 -15.59 -2.35 7.56
CA ALA A 53 -15.37 -3.49 6.68
C ALA A 53 -14.00 -4.15 6.92
N ARG A 54 -12.95 -3.35 7.10
CA ARG A 54 -11.62 -3.84 7.48
C ARG A 54 -11.67 -4.52 8.84
N THR A 55 -12.35 -3.91 9.80
CA THR A 55 -12.51 -4.47 11.14
C THR A 55 -13.23 -5.83 11.12
N GLU A 56 -14.32 -5.95 10.37
CA GLU A 56 -15.03 -7.22 10.22
C GLU A 56 -14.12 -8.30 9.58
N THR A 57 -13.32 -7.91 8.59
CA THR A 57 -12.38 -8.80 7.92
C THR A 57 -11.33 -9.35 8.88
N TYR A 58 -10.68 -8.50 9.69
CA TYR A 58 -9.72 -8.96 10.70
C TYR A 58 -10.36 -9.88 11.72
N GLN A 59 -11.56 -9.55 12.22
CA GLN A 59 -12.26 -10.38 13.18
C GLN A 59 -12.58 -11.76 12.62
N GLN A 60 -13.01 -11.87 11.36
CA GLN A 60 -13.25 -13.14 10.69
C GLN A 60 -11.96 -13.96 10.53
N ALA A 61 -10.87 -13.32 10.14
CA ALA A 61 -9.57 -13.98 10.00
C ALA A 61 -9.04 -14.50 11.36
N ILE A 62 -9.17 -13.72 12.41
CA ILE A 62 -8.78 -14.12 13.78
C ILE A 62 -9.63 -15.30 14.26
N GLN A 63 -10.95 -15.30 14.07
CA GLN A 63 -11.80 -16.43 14.41
C GLN A 63 -11.40 -17.71 13.68
N ALA A 64 -11.02 -17.61 12.39
CA ALA A 64 -10.53 -18.75 11.62
C ALA A 64 -9.16 -19.24 12.14
N PHE A 65 -8.29 -18.33 12.56
CA PHE A 65 -7.00 -18.66 13.19
C PHE A 65 -7.17 -19.41 14.50
N GLU A 66 -8.01 -18.90 15.42
CA GLU A 66 -8.31 -19.54 16.72
C GLU A 66 -8.98 -20.91 16.55
N ALA A 67 -9.85 -21.07 15.54
CA ALA A 67 -10.45 -22.36 15.23
C ALA A 67 -9.41 -23.39 14.75
N LYS A 68 -8.37 -22.94 14.06
CA LYS A 68 -7.24 -23.76 13.59
C LYS A 68 -6.27 -24.10 14.72
N LEU A 69 -5.95 -23.14 15.57
CA LEU A 69 -4.93 -23.25 16.62
C LEU A 69 -5.56 -22.97 18.00
N GLN A 70 -6.36 -23.90 18.47
CA GLN A 70 -7.22 -23.76 19.67
C GLN A 70 -6.45 -23.47 20.99
N TYR A 71 -5.13 -23.55 20.99
CA TYR A 71 -4.31 -23.18 22.14
C TYR A 71 -3.92 -21.69 22.14
N ILE A 72 -4.23 -20.93 21.05
CA ILE A 72 -3.97 -19.50 20.96
C ILE A 72 -5.30 -18.77 20.97
N THR A 73 -5.41 -17.74 21.82
CA THR A 73 -6.51 -16.77 21.83
C THR A 73 -5.96 -15.39 21.46
N VAL A 74 -6.69 -14.62 20.67
CA VAL A 74 -6.27 -13.28 20.24
C VAL A 74 -7.27 -12.23 20.77
N GLU A 75 -6.82 -11.43 21.72
CA GLU A 75 -7.57 -10.26 22.20
C GLU A 75 -7.30 -9.08 21.28
N THR A 76 -8.35 -8.34 20.90
CA THR A 76 -8.26 -7.34 19.85
C THR A 76 -8.57 -5.94 20.34
N THR A 77 -7.81 -4.96 19.84
CA THR A 77 -8.06 -3.52 19.98
C THR A 77 -8.05 -2.88 18.61
N TYR A 78 -9.04 -2.07 18.30
CA TYR A 78 -9.13 -1.42 16.99
C TYR A 78 -9.79 -0.05 17.09
N GLY A 79 -9.49 0.79 16.10
CA GLY A 79 -10.02 2.15 15.97
C GLY A 79 -10.19 2.56 14.50
N THR A 80 -10.72 3.75 14.30
CA THR A 80 -10.85 4.34 12.94
C THR A 80 -9.64 5.18 12.55
N ILE A 81 -8.75 5.46 13.49
CA ILE A 81 -7.56 6.31 13.32
C ILE A 81 -6.34 5.50 13.74
N ALA A 82 -5.26 5.69 13.00
CA ALA A 82 -3.95 5.14 13.33
C ALA A 82 -3.46 5.68 14.69
N ASP A 83 -2.89 4.79 15.50
CA ASP A 83 -2.35 5.12 16.82
C ASP A 83 -1.00 4.44 16.98
N GLU A 84 0.08 5.22 16.85
CA GLU A 84 1.47 4.74 16.94
C GLU A 84 1.90 4.37 18.37
N ASP A 85 1.17 4.83 19.39
CA ASP A 85 1.44 4.53 20.80
C ASP A 85 0.86 3.17 21.24
N GLN A 86 0.29 2.38 20.33
CA GLN A 86 -0.23 1.05 20.63
C GLN A 86 0.87 0.09 21.06
N THR A 87 0.51 -0.84 21.94
CA THR A 87 1.44 -1.81 22.57
C THR A 87 0.99 -3.26 22.41
N ALA A 88 0.11 -3.57 21.46
CA ALA A 88 -0.33 -4.94 21.21
C ALA A 88 0.84 -5.83 20.74
N ASP A 89 0.76 -7.14 20.98
CA ASP A 89 1.78 -8.11 20.55
C ASP A 89 1.96 -8.12 19.03
N VAL A 90 0.84 -8.08 18.27
CA VAL A 90 0.83 -7.92 16.82
C VAL A 90 0.14 -6.62 16.46
N MET A 91 0.76 -5.80 15.64
CA MET A 91 0.26 -4.48 15.31
C MET A 91 0.21 -4.30 13.79
N GLN A 92 -0.93 -3.79 13.29
CA GLN A 92 -0.92 -3.13 11.99
C GLN A 92 -0.16 -1.82 12.16
N VAL A 93 0.82 -1.58 11.32
CA VAL A 93 1.64 -0.37 11.36
C VAL A 93 1.59 0.37 10.02
N ASP A 94 1.63 1.69 10.10
CA ASP A 94 1.96 2.51 8.95
C ASP A 94 3.46 2.37 8.69
N TRP A 95 3.84 2.20 7.44
CA TRP A 95 5.24 2.09 7.06
C TRP A 95 6.07 3.31 7.50
N THR A 96 5.46 4.49 7.59
CA THR A 96 6.13 5.69 8.06
C THR A 96 6.59 5.63 9.52
N TRP A 97 6.07 4.69 10.31
CA TRP A 97 6.50 4.50 11.71
C TRP A 97 7.81 3.71 11.84
N LEU A 98 8.25 3.07 10.76
CA LEU A 98 9.47 2.27 10.77
C LEU A 98 10.69 3.17 10.54
N GLY A 99 11.61 3.22 11.51
CA GLY A 99 12.94 3.81 11.32
C GLY A 99 13.08 5.32 11.52
N HIS A 100 12.05 6.02 12.02
CA HIS A 100 12.11 7.49 12.17
C HIS A 100 12.82 7.96 13.44
N ASP A 101 12.90 7.14 14.47
CA ASP A 101 13.59 7.47 15.72
C ASP A 101 14.16 6.22 16.39
N ASP A 102 14.98 6.46 17.45
CA ASP A 102 15.53 5.38 18.28
C ASP A 102 14.47 4.54 19.00
N LYS A 103 13.22 5.02 19.06
CA LYS A 103 12.11 4.27 19.63
C LYS A 103 11.68 3.14 18.71
N SER A 104 11.47 3.42 17.42
CA SER A 104 10.97 2.41 16.47
C SER A 104 11.93 1.26 16.27
N ALA A 105 13.25 1.51 16.27
CA ALA A 105 14.29 0.48 16.17
C ALA A 105 14.27 -0.54 17.34
N ASN A 106 13.75 -0.13 18.51
CA ASN A 106 13.66 -1.00 19.69
C ASN A 106 12.22 -1.45 20.01
N GLN A 107 11.25 -0.95 19.27
CA GLN A 107 9.83 -1.24 19.53
C GLN A 107 9.40 -2.59 18.95
N PHE A 108 10.04 -3.03 17.87
CA PHE A 108 9.65 -4.21 17.12
C PHE A 108 10.71 -5.30 17.16
N VAL A 109 10.26 -6.55 17.02
CA VAL A 109 11.10 -7.73 16.90
C VAL A 109 11.71 -7.80 15.51
N ASP A 110 12.97 -8.24 15.39
CA ASP A 110 13.56 -8.58 14.09
C ASP A 110 12.90 -9.86 13.53
N LEU A 111 12.07 -9.71 12.51
CA LEU A 111 11.32 -10.81 11.89
C LEU A 111 12.18 -11.71 11.02
N ASN A 112 13.44 -11.35 10.72
CA ASN A 112 14.40 -12.27 10.13
C ASN A 112 14.64 -13.51 11.04
N GLU A 113 14.53 -13.34 12.37
CA GLU A 113 14.67 -14.45 13.33
C GLU A 113 13.52 -15.45 13.28
N TYR A 114 12.41 -15.11 12.61
CA TYR A 114 11.20 -15.93 12.45
C TYR A 114 10.96 -16.38 11.01
N SER A 115 11.98 -16.32 10.16
CA SER A 115 11.91 -16.78 8.76
C SER A 115 11.65 -18.28 8.61
N ASP A 116 11.77 -19.07 9.68
CA ASP A 116 11.31 -20.47 9.73
C ASP A 116 9.79 -20.59 9.91
N VAL A 117 9.10 -19.52 10.25
CA VAL A 117 7.65 -19.44 10.51
C VAL A 117 6.95 -18.58 9.46
N ILE A 118 7.50 -17.40 9.18
CA ILE A 118 6.98 -16.48 8.16
C ILE A 118 7.71 -16.75 6.85
N ASP A 119 6.97 -17.16 5.82
CA ASP A 119 7.54 -17.38 4.48
C ASP A 119 7.82 -16.03 3.80
N LEU A 120 9.01 -15.48 4.06
CA LEU A 120 9.43 -14.19 3.52
C LEU A 120 9.69 -14.22 2.01
N GLU A 121 9.86 -15.39 1.38
CA GLU A 121 10.01 -15.52 -0.08
C GLU A 121 8.73 -15.19 -0.85
N GLN A 122 7.60 -15.09 -0.14
CA GLN A 122 6.31 -14.68 -0.72
C GLN A 122 6.23 -13.18 -1.05
N PHE A 123 7.11 -12.36 -0.49
CA PHE A 123 7.05 -10.90 -0.60
C PHE A 123 8.08 -10.35 -1.58
N SER A 124 7.79 -9.20 -2.19
CA SER A 124 8.75 -8.50 -3.03
C SER A 124 9.94 -8.01 -2.22
N GLN A 125 11.16 -8.15 -2.77
CA GLN A 125 12.37 -7.72 -2.06
C GLN A 125 12.34 -6.24 -1.74
N SER A 126 11.83 -5.40 -2.64
CA SER A 126 11.71 -3.96 -2.43
C SER A 126 10.79 -3.60 -1.26
N ALA A 127 9.72 -4.39 -1.02
CA ALA A 127 8.83 -4.18 0.11
C ALA A 127 9.47 -4.64 1.44
N LEU A 128 10.21 -5.76 1.44
CA LEU A 128 10.98 -6.19 2.60
C LEU A 128 12.08 -5.19 2.94
N ASP A 129 12.80 -4.68 1.93
CA ASP A 129 13.84 -3.66 2.13
C ASP A 129 13.25 -2.37 2.74
N ALA A 130 12.06 -1.95 2.29
CA ALA A 130 11.36 -0.79 2.85
C ALA A 130 10.90 -0.99 4.32
N CYS A 131 10.76 -2.22 4.78
CA CYS A 131 10.45 -2.56 6.17
C CYS A 131 11.69 -2.93 6.98
N THR A 132 12.91 -2.83 6.40
CA THR A 132 14.18 -3.20 7.03
C THR A 132 14.92 -1.93 7.45
N VAL A 133 15.29 -1.86 8.73
CA VAL A 133 16.06 -0.75 9.31
C VAL A 133 17.30 -1.31 9.98
N ASP A 134 18.47 -0.81 9.62
CA ASP A 134 19.77 -1.26 10.14
C ASP A 134 19.99 -2.78 10.05
N GLY A 135 19.39 -3.43 9.03
CA GLY A 135 19.48 -4.87 8.77
C GLY A 135 18.46 -5.73 9.52
N ALA A 136 17.63 -5.15 10.39
CA ALA A 136 16.50 -5.81 11.05
C ALA A 136 15.19 -5.61 10.26
N LEU A 137 14.47 -6.67 9.96
CA LEU A 137 13.13 -6.62 9.35
C LEU A 137 12.10 -6.33 10.45
N LEU A 138 11.66 -5.08 10.57
CA LEU A 138 10.80 -4.63 11.66
C LEU A 138 9.31 -4.94 11.44
N ALA A 139 8.89 -5.15 10.19
CA ALA A 139 7.51 -5.49 9.85
C ALA A 139 7.44 -6.31 8.56
N VAL A 140 6.35 -7.07 8.36
CA VAL A 140 6.05 -7.77 7.11
C VAL A 140 5.09 -6.93 6.29
N PRO A 141 5.42 -6.56 5.04
CA PRO A 141 4.56 -5.73 4.22
C PRO A 141 3.24 -6.42 3.89
N MET A 142 2.13 -5.71 3.97
CA MET A 142 0.82 -6.19 3.58
C MET A 142 0.51 -5.87 2.11
N SER A 143 0.84 -4.66 1.69
CA SER A 143 0.62 -4.19 0.33
C SER A 143 1.62 -3.10 -0.07
N VAL A 144 1.88 -3.01 -1.36
CA VAL A 144 2.75 -2.01 -1.98
C VAL A 144 1.93 -1.18 -2.95
N THR A 145 2.15 0.12 -2.96
CA THR A 145 1.48 1.09 -3.83
C THR A 145 2.49 2.08 -4.41
N GLY A 146 2.15 2.67 -5.53
CA GLY A 146 2.92 3.73 -6.17
C GLY A 146 2.03 4.53 -7.11
N ARG A 147 2.58 5.52 -7.76
CA ARG A 147 1.80 6.37 -8.66
C ARG A 147 1.95 5.94 -10.11
N ILE A 148 0.87 6.14 -10.87
CA ILE A 148 0.80 5.83 -12.29
C ILE A 148 -0.09 6.85 -13.00
N PHE A 149 0.11 6.99 -14.30
CA PHE A 149 -0.75 7.84 -15.12
C PHE A 149 -2.07 7.15 -15.45
N TYR A 150 -3.16 7.91 -15.35
CA TYR A 150 -4.46 7.55 -15.89
C TYR A 150 -4.85 8.50 -17.00
N TRP A 151 -5.36 7.96 -18.10
CA TRP A 151 -5.73 8.73 -19.28
C TRP A 151 -7.18 8.50 -19.69
N ASN A 152 -7.85 9.54 -20.14
CA ASN A 152 -9.09 9.45 -20.88
C ASN A 152 -8.79 9.58 -22.38
N THR A 153 -8.52 8.46 -23.04
CA THR A 153 -8.12 8.43 -24.45
C THR A 153 -9.16 9.06 -25.39
N ARG A 154 -10.44 9.10 -25.00
CA ARG A 154 -11.47 9.76 -25.80
C ARG A 154 -11.23 11.26 -25.96
N THR A 155 -10.74 11.94 -24.93
CA THR A 155 -10.42 13.36 -25.05
C THR A 155 -9.20 13.56 -25.95
N PHE A 156 -8.20 12.69 -25.87
CA PHE A 156 -7.06 12.69 -26.79
C PHE A 156 -7.48 12.43 -28.25
N GLU A 157 -8.39 11.47 -28.48
CA GLU A 157 -8.97 11.18 -29.80
C GLU A 157 -9.73 12.40 -30.35
N GLN A 158 -10.47 13.15 -29.50
CA GLN A 158 -11.15 14.38 -29.89
C GLN A 158 -10.14 15.48 -30.30
N ALA A 159 -8.99 15.53 -29.67
CA ALA A 159 -7.89 16.41 -30.06
C ALA A 159 -7.11 15.93 -31.30
N GLY A 160 -7.37 14.70 -31.77
CA GLY A 160 -6.72 14.09 -32.93
C GLY A 160 -5.30 13.58 -32.64
N ILE A 161 -4.99 13.26 -31.38
CA ILE A 161 -3.70 12.73 -30.91
C ILE A 161 -3.89 11.51 -30.01
N ASP A 162 -2.83 10.75 -29.78
CA ASP A 162 -2.78 9.68 -28.79
C ASP A 162 -2.37 10.23 -27.41
N ALA A 163 -2.60 9.43 -26.35
CA ALA A 163 -2.08 9.73 -25.02
C ALA A 163 -0.53 9.76 -25.05
N PRO A 164 0.11 10.76 -24.41
CA PRO A 164 1.55 10.98 -24.51
C PRO A 164 2.34 9.86 -23.82
N LYS A 165 3.51 9.56 -24.38
CA LYS A 165 4.49 8.59 -23.86
C LYS A 165 5.83 9.23 -23.53
N THR A 166 6.05 10.45 -23.99
CA THR A 166 7.28 11.21 -23.76
C THR A 166 6.96 12.60 -23.25
N TYR A 167 7.94 13.22 -22.61
CA TYR A 167 7.81 14.61 -22.15
C TYR A 167 7.49 15.59 -23.30
N GLU A 168 8.12 15.40 -24.46
CA GLU A 168 7.88 16.25 -25.64
C GLU A 168 6.45 16.08 -26.17
N GLU A 169 5.94 14.84 -26.21
CA GLU A 169 4.56 14.58 -26.60
C GLU A 169 3.57 15.19 -25.60
N LEU A 170 3.90 15.17 -24.31
CA LEU A 170 3.08 15.77 -23.27
C LEU A 170 2.98 17.31 -23.44
N LEU A 171 4.08 18.00 -23.69
CA LEU A 171 4.08 19.44 -23.97
C LEU A 171 3.31 19.75 -25.26
N THR A 172 3.46 18.94 -26.29
CA THR A 172 2.71 19.09 -27.56
C THR A 172 1.22 18.88 -27.34
N ALA A 173 0.82 17.91 -26.51
CA ALA A 173 -0.58 17.65 -26.20
C ALA A 173 -1.25 18.87 -25.53
N GLY A 174 -0.59 19.59 -24.62
CA GLY A 174 -1.12 20.80 -24.02
C GLY A 174 -1.49 21.86 -25.03
N ASN A 175 -0.58 22.19 -25.93
CA ASN A 175 -0.84 23.14 -27.01
C ASN A 175 -1.96 22.67 -27.96
N THR A 176 -1.97 21.40 -28.33
CA THR A 176 -3.02 20.81 -29.18
C THR A 176 -4.39 20.87 -28.52
N PHE A 177 -4.48 20.53 -27.25
CA PHE A 177 -5.75 20.61 -26.48
C PHE A 177 -6.31 22.02 -26.49
N ARG A 178 -5.47 23.02 -26.20
CA ARG A 178 -5.88 24.42 -26.22
C ARG A 178 -6.38 24.85 -27.60
N GLU A 179 -5.66 24.50 -28.66
CA GLU A 179 -5.99 24.90 -30.04
C GLU A 179 -7.26 24.19 -30.56
N VAL A 180 -7.43 22.91 -30.29
CA VAL A 180 -8.50 22.08 -30.87
C VAL A 180 -9.74 22.00 -29.98
N LEU A 181 -9.55 21.86 -28.67
CA LEU A 181 -10.63 21.64 -27.72
C LEU A 181 -11.03 22.90 -26.94
N GLY A 182 -10.10 23.85 -26.78
CA GLY A 182 -10.28 25.10 -26.06
C GLY A 182 -9.58 25.16 -24.70
N GLU A 183 -9.59 26.36 -24.11
CA GLU A 183 -8.86 26.72 -22.89
C GLU A 183 -9.28 25.92 -21.62
N GLU A 184 -10.42 25.23 -21.65
CA GLU A 184 -10.92 24.47 -20.50
C GLU A 184 -10.47 23.00 -20.52
N TYR A 185 -9.72 22.56 -21.54
CA TYR A 185 -9.26 21.19 -21.69
C TYR A 185 -7.78 21.08 -21.43
N TYR A 186 -7.40 20.16 -20.54
CA TYR A 186 -6.01 19.92 -20.17
C TYR A 186 -5.66 18.43 -20.25
N PRO A 187 -4.48 18.08 -20.80
CA PRO A 187 -3.97 16.71 -20.79
C PRO A 187 -3.85 16.12 -19.39
N LEU A 188 -3.45 16.94 -18.40
CA LEU A 188 -3.28 16.53 -17.01
C LEU A 188 -3.95 17.48 -16.04
N ALA A 189 -4.34 16.98 -14.88
CA ALA A 189 -4.67 17.75 -13.69
C ALA A 189 -4.24 16.99 -12.45
N MET A 190 -3.70 17.71 -11.47
CA MET A 190 -3.13 17.12 -10.24
C MET A 190 -3.13 18.16 -9.12
N ASP A 191 -3.37 17.71 -7.90
CA ASP A 191 -3.16 18.52 -6.71
C ASP A 191 -1.66 18.74 -6.41
N ALA A 192 -1.35 19.54 -5.40
CA ALA A 192 0.03 19.87 -5.02
C ALA A 192 0.83 18.61 -4.61
N ALA A 193 0.21 17.66 -3.91
CA ALA A 193 0.87 16.43 -3.50
C ALA A 193 1.25 15.56 -4.72
N ALA A 194 0.33 15.41 -5.67
CA ALA A 194 0.60 14.67 -6.91
C ALA A 194 1.67 15.36 -7.77
N ARG A 195 1.70 16.70 -7.81
CA ARG A 195 2.75 17.46 -8.50
C ARG A 195 4.11 17.27 -7.85
N MET A 196 4.18 17.25 -6.52
CA MET A 196 5.42 16.94 -5.80
C MET A 196 5.94 15.55 -6.17
N ASN A 197 5.07 14.55 -6.16
CA ASN A 197 5.42 13.19 -6.57
C ASN A 197 5.87 13.11 -8.02
N LEU A 198 5.21 13.83 -8.95
CA LEU A 198 5.62 13.86 -10.35
C LEU A 198 6.97 14.55 -10.55
N MET A 199 7.25 15.62 -9.79
CA MET A 199 8.55 16.29 -9.78
C MET A 199 9.65 15.35 -9.30
N VAL A 200 9.41 14.60 -8.23
CA VAL A 200 10.37 13.58 -7.74
C VAL A 200 10.63 12.53 -8.81
N SER A 201 9.58 11.95 -9.40
CA SER A 201 9.71 10.99 -10.50
C SER A 201 10.53 11.54 -11.68
N TYR A 202 10.29 12.79 -12.08
CA TYR A 202 11.07 13.46 -13.12
C TYR A 202 12.54 13.61 -12.74
N LEU A 203 12.83 14.05 -11.52
CA LEU A 203 14.21 14.25 -11.04
C LEU A 203 14.94 12.91 -10.91
N GLU A 204 14.31 11.89 -10.34
CA GLU A 204 14.86 10.54 -10.23
C GLU A 204 15.13 9.93 -11.60
N SER A 205 14.20 10.08 -12.55
CA SER A 205 14.41 9.64 -13.93
C SER A 205 15.60 10.32 -14.57
N THR A 206 15.69 11.64 -14.49
CA THR A 206 16.71 12.41 -15.20
C THR A 206 18.11 12.28 -14.60
N THR A 207 18.21 12.08 -13.29
CA THR A 207 19.49 12.02 -12.56
C THR A 207 19.95 10.61 -12.22
N GLY A 208 19.03 9.64 -12.11
CA GLY A 208 19.32 8.28 -11.62
C GLY A 208 19.62 8.23 -10.12
N LYS A 209 19.18 9.24 -9.33
CA LYS A 209 19.39 9.32 -7.88
C LYS A 209 18.05 9.22 -7.16
N ALA A 210 17.98 8.44 -6.08
CA ALA A 210 16.84 8.46 -5.17
C ALA A 210 16.65 9.87 -4.57
N TRP A 211 15.41 10.24 -4.25
CA TRP A 211 15.08 11.51 -3.59
C TRP A 211 15.77 11.66 -2.23
N VAL A 212 15.67 10.62 -1.40
CA VAL A 212 16.34 10.50 -0.11
C VAL A 212 17.14 9.20 -0.11
N ALA A 213 18.35 9.23 0.42
CA ALA A 213 19.15 8.06 0.74
C ALA A 213 19.94 8.32 2.01
N ASP A 214 20.11 7.31 2.85
CA ASP A 214 20.84 7.41 4.13
C ASP A 214 20.33 8.57 5.01
N ARG A 215 19.01 8.79 5.04
CA ARG A 215 18.34 9.91 5.74
C ARG A 215 18.85 11.29 5.32
N GLN A 216 19.27 11.42 4.09
CA GLN A 216 19.74 12.68 3.51
C GLN A 216 19.07 12.96 2.18
N LEU A 217 18.60 14.19 1.99
CA LEU A 217 18.14 14.66 0.70
C LEU A 217 19.30 14.62 -0.30
N GLN A 218 19.11 13.91 -1.42
CA GLN A 218 20.16 13.71 -2.42
C GLN A 218 20.23 14.83 -3.46
N TYR A 219 19.37 15.82 -3.36
CA TYR A 219 19.21 16.91 -4.33
C TYR A 219 19.57 18.25 -3.71
N SER A 220 20.38 19.03 -4.44
CA SER A 220 20.63 20.43 -4.15
C SER A 220 19.42 21.29 -4.50
N ALA A 221 19.36 22.51 -3.97
CA ALA A 221 18.33 23.47 -4.34
C ALA A 221 18.32 23.76 -5.87
N ASP A 222 19.47 23.78 -6.55
CA ASP A 222 19.53 23.97 -8.00
C ASP A 222 18.92 22.79 -8.76
N GLU A 223 19.08 21.55 -8.30
CA GLU A 223 18.45 20.38 -8.93
C GLU A 223 16.93 20.38 -8.66
N ILE A 224 16.49 20.72 -7.44
CA ILE A 224 15.06 20.88 -7.10
C ILE A 224 14.43 21.98 -7.96
N LYS A 225 15.16 23.09 -8.18
CA LYS A 225 14.73 24.17 -9.07
C LYS A 225 14.45 23.65 -10.48
N THR A 226 15.29 22.75 -11.02
CA THR A 226 15.04 22.12 -12.33
C THR A 226 13.73 21.32 -12.34
N GLY A 227 13.38 20.63 -11.25
CA GLY A 227 12.09 19.97 -11.10
C GLY A 227 10.90 20.92 -11.03
N LEU A 228 11.06 22.05 -10.36
CA LEU A 228 10.03 23.10 -10.32
C LEU A 228 9.86 23.78 -11.70
N GLU A 229 10.94 24.00 -12.43
CA GLU A 229 10.91 24.51 -13.81
C GLU A 229 10.21 23.53 -14.77
N PHE A 230 10.39 22.20 -14.53
CA PHE A 230 9.62 21.19 -15.25
C PHE A 230 8.12 21.34 -14.98
N LEU A 231 7.67 21.48 -13.72
CA LEU A 231 6.27 21.68 -13.38
C LEU A 231 5.73 22.99 -13.99
N GLN A 232 6.51 24.07 -13.93
CA GLN A 232 6.15 25.35 -14.54
C GLN A 232 6.00 25.22 -16.07
N ALA A 233 6.88 24.48 -16.72
CA ALA A 233 6.77 24.23 -18.17
C ALA A 233 5.50 23.48 -18.55
N LEU A 234 5.00 22.56 -17.69
CA LEU A 234 3.71 21.90 -17.89
C LEU A 234 2.54 22.90 -17.84
N GLU A 235 2.58 23.86 -16.91
CA GLU A 235 1.55 24.91 -16.82
C GLU A 235 1.63 25.88 -18.00
N GLU A 236 2.80 26.38 -18.35
CA GLU A 236 3.03 27.33 -19.46
C GLU A 236 2.63 26.77 -20.83
N ASN A 237 2.84 25.47 -21.03
CA ASN A 237 2.45 24.77 -22.27
C ASN A 237 1.02 24.20 -22.21
N HIS A 238 0.20 24.66 -21.28
CA HIS A 238 -1.19 24.23 -21.16
C HIS A 238 -1.40 22.72 -20.94
N VAL A 239 -0.40 22.04 -20.39
CA VAL A 239 -0.52 20.61 -20.07
C VAL A 239 -1.39 20.44 -18.83
N MET A 240 -1.25 21.32 -17.85
CA MET A 240 -2.08 21.33 -16.64
C MET A 240 -2.44 22.79 -16.26
N PRO A 241 -3.58 23.01 -15.58
CA PRO A 241 -3.92 24.32 -15.05
C PRO A 241 -3.00 24.69 -13.89
N THR A 242 -2.86 25.98 -13.56
CA THR A 242 -2.26 26.38 -12.29
C THR A 242 -3.09 25.86 -11.12
N LEU A 243 -2.49 25.72 -9.93
CA LEU A 243 -3.22 25.25 -8.75
C LEU A 243 -4.39 26.17 -8.39
N ALA A 244 -4.22 27.49 -8.56
CA ALA A 244 -5.32 28.46 -8.38
C ALA A 244 -6.45 28.29 -9.39
N ALA A 245 -6.13 28.01 -10.65
CA ALA A 245 -7.14 27.81 -11.69
C ALA A 245 -7.89 26.49 -11.55
N GLN A 246 -7.24 25.46 -11.01
CA GLN A 246 -7.82 24.13 -10.84
C GLN A 246 -8.99 24.11 -9.84
N GLN A 247 -8.97 24.96 -8.79
CA GLN A 247 -10.03 25.16 -7.78
C GLN A 247 -10.76 23.88 -7.36
N THR A 248 -10.03 22.87 -6.89
CA THR A 248 -10.64 21.63 -6.42
C THR A 248 -11.14 21.78 -4.99
N ASN A 249 -12.45 21.72 -4.79
CA ASN A 249 -13.05 21.47 -3.48
C ASN A 249 -13.22 19.95 -3.35
N GLY A 250 -12.28 19.26 -2.73
CA GLY A 250 -12.25 17.79 -2.62
C GLY A 250 -11.24 17.14 -3.55
N THR A 251 -11.45 15.88 -3.88
CA THR A 251 -10.55 15.10 -4.74
C THR A 251 -10.81 15.37 -6.23
N LEU A 252 -9.80 15.15 -7.07
CA LEU A 252 -9.87 15.46 -8.50
C LEU A 252 -10.99 14.71 -9.22
N ASP A 253 -11.20 13.44 -8.89
CA ASP A 253 -12.26 12.58 -9.45
C ASP A 253 -13.68 13.14 -9.22
N GLN A 254 -13.88 13.90 -8.14
CA GLN A 254 -15.16 14.53 -7.81
C GLN A 254 -15.42 15.82 -8.58
N THR A 255 -14.43 16.34 -9.31
CA THR A 255 -14.60 17.57 -10.07
C THR A 255 -15.43 17.35 -11.34
N PRO A 256 -16.29 18.32 -11.72
CA PRO A 256 -16.99 18.25 -13.01
C PRO A 256 -16.05 18.18 -14.21
N MET A 257 -14.86 18.78 -14.11
CA MET A 257 -13.85 18.77 -15.16
C MET A 257 -13.33 17.36 -15.46
N TRP A 258 -13.00 16.59 -14.40
CA TRP A 258 -12.63 15.18 -14.55
C TRP A 258 -13.81 14.35 -15.09
N GLN A 259 -14.98 14.47 -14.45
CA GLN A 259 -16.17 13.70 -14.80
C GLN A 259 -16.61 13.89 -16.26
N ASN A 260 -16.41 15.10 -16.82
CA ASN A 260 -16.69 15.42 -18.20
C ASN A 260 -15.54 15.11 -19.17
N GLY A 261 -14.37 14.73 -18.67
CA GLY A 261 -13.17 14.47 -19.45
C GLY A 261 -12.44 15.71 -19.94
N GLN A 262 -12.71 16.88 -19.37
CA GLN A 262 -11.96 18.12 -19.66
C GLN A 262 -10.53 18.04 -19.09
N TYR A 263 -10.36 17.41 -17.93
CA TYR A 263 -9.09 16.88 -17.46
C TYR A 263 -8.94 15.47 -18.00
N ALA A 264 -8.02 15.29 -18.96
CA ALA A 264 -7.87 14.06 -19.71
C ALA A 264 -6.90 13.06 -19.08
N GLY A 265 -6.23 13.43 -18.00
CA GLY A 265 -5.31 12.55 -17.29
C GLY A 265 -4.93 13.06 -15.90
N THR A 266 -4.33 12.16 -15.14
CA THR A 266 -3.79 12.45 -13.80
C THR A 266 -2.65 11.48 -13.48
N PHE A 267 -1.82 11.82 -12.47
CA PHE A 267 -0.80 10.95 -11.89
C PHE A 267 -1.21 10.63 -10.45
N ALA A 268 -1.78 9.44 -10.25
CA ALA A 268 -2.43 9.06 -8.99
C ALA A 268 -1.98 7.69 -8.50
N TRP A 269 -2.37 7.30 -7.28
CA TRP A 269 -2.05 6.00 -6.73
C TRP A 269 -2.70 4.88 -7.56
N ASP A 270 -2.00 3.77 -7.72
CA ASP A 270 -2.47 2.59 -8.45
C ASP A 270 -3.76 2.00 -7.86
N ALA A 271 -3.93 2.12 -6.55
CA ALA A 271 -5.14 1.71 -5.84
C ALA A 271 -6.40 2.51 -6.26
N ASP A 272 -6.23 3.72 -6.79
CA ASP A 272 -7.32 4.63 -7.14
C ASP A 272 -7.88 4.40 -8.56
N ALA A 273 -7.35 3.44 -9.31
CA ALA A 273 -7.72 3.20 -10.71
C ALA A 273 -9.24 3.11 -10.94
N GLU A 274 -9.95 2.36 -10.10
CA GLU A 274 -11.40 2.22 -10.21
C GLU A 274 -12.15 3.49 -9.81
N THR A 275 -11.66 4.23 -8.83
CA THR A 275 -12.23 5.52 -8.39
C THR A 275 -12.22 6.52 -9.55
N TYR A 276 -11.06 6.71 -10.18
CA TYR A 276 -10.94 7.61 -11.32
C TYR A 276 -11.73 7.15 -12.54
N ARG A 277 -11.75 5.84 -12.81
CA ARG A 277 -12.53 5.28 -13.93
C ARG A 277 -14.04 5.48 -13.73
N SER A 278 -14.54 5.12 -12.55
CA SER A 278 -15.97 5.16 -12.26
C SER A 278 -16.54 6.58 -12.16
N ALA A 279 -15.70 7.56 -11.85
CA ALA A 279 -16.08 8.97 -11.81
C ALA A 279 -16.33 9.57 -13.20
N LEU A 280 -15.76 9.00 -14.27
CA LEU A 280 -16.00 9.49 -15.64
C LEU A 280 -17.42 9.20 -16.09
N LYS A 281 -18.12 10.20 -16.62
CA LYS A 281 -19.43 10.01 -17.27
C LYS A 281 -19.38 9.06 -18.45
N ASN A 282 -18.24 8.95 -19.09
CA ASN A 282 -17.96 7.97 -20.13
C ASN A 282 -16.60 7.32 -19.90
N ALA A 283 -16.60 6.20 -19.22
CA ALA A 283 -15.41 5.46 -18.84
C ALA A 283 -14.82 4.57 -19.97
N SER A 284 -15.41 4.56 -21.18
CA SER A 284 -14.95 3.66 -22.27
C SER A 284 -13.55 3.99 -22.80
N GLY A 285 -13.04 5.18 -22.51
CA GLY A 285 -11.70 5.61 -22.87
C GLY A 285 -10.72 5.63 -21.69
N PHE A 286 -11.11 5.11 -20.53
CA PHE A 286 -10.18 5.06 -19.41
C PHE A 286 -9.05 4.07 -19.70
N LEU A 287 -7.82 4.53 -19.53
CA LEU A 287 -6.59 3.76 -19.76
C LEU A 287 -5.67 3.92 -18.57
N VAL A 288 -5.19 2.81 -18.04
CA VAL A 288 -4.00 2.79 -17.19
C VAL A 288 -2.80 3.02 -18.09
N GLY A 289 -2.11 4.12 -17.90
CA GLY A 289 -0.97 4.52 -18.71
C GLY A 289 0.28 3.72 -18.37
N ASP A 290 1.28 3.89 -19.19
CA ASP A 290 2.66 3.55 -18.88
C ASP A 290 3.34 4.80 -18.31
N GLU A 291 4.59 4.67 -17.87
CA GLU A 291 5.42 5.80 -17.49
C GLU A 291 5.65 6.73 -18.70
N ILE A 292 5.80 8.02 -18.40
CA ILE A 292 6.25 9.00 -19.39
C ILE A 292 7.78 8.99 -19.40
N ALA A 293 8.36 8.74 -20.58
CA ALA A 293 9.80 8.82 -20.76
C ALA A 293 10.27 10.29 -20.69
N PHE A 294 10.98 10.62 -19.62
CA PHE A 294 11.60 11.96 -19.44
C PHE A 294 12.97 12.07 -20.12
N GLY A 295 13.46 10.99 -20.76
CA GLY A 295 14.74 10.97 -21.48
C GLY A 295 15.95 10.86 -20.55
N GLY A 296 15.77 10.38 -19.35
CA GLY A 296 16.80 10.26 -18.32
C GLY A 296 17.55 8.94 -18.30
N GLN A 297 18.20 8.67 -17.17
CA GLN A 297 19.05 7.50 -16.93
C GLN A 297 18.30 6.35 -16.26
N ALA A 298 17.15 6.64 -15.64
CA ALA A 298 16.28 5.72 -14.94
C ALA A 298 14.83 5.91 -15.39
N ASN A 299 13.92 5.02 -14.98
CA ASN A 299 12.50 5.23 -15.20
C ASN A 299 11.94 6.32 -14.25
N GLY A 300 12.42 6.36 -13.00
CA GLY A 300 12.02 7.37 -12.02
C GLY A 300 10.72 7.04 -11.29
N GLY A 301 10.18 5.84 -11.47
CA GLY A 301 9.03 5.37 -10.69
C GLY A 301 9.44 5.02 -9.27
N PHE A 302 8.54 5.26 -8.34
CA PHE A 302 8.74 4.91 -6.92
C PHE A 302 7.56 4.13 -6.37
N SER A 303 7.84 3.35 -5.33
CA SER A 303 6.82 2.64 -4.56
C SER A 303 7.03 2.81 -3.06
N LYS A 304 5.98 2.58 -2.31
CA LYS A 304 6.00 2.50 -0.84
C LYS A 304 5.18 1.32 -0.36
N VAL A 305 5.50 0.85 0.83
CA VAL A 305 4.61 -0.03 1.59
C VAL A 305 3.44 0.82 2.11
N TYR A 306 2.22 0.35 1.92
CA TYR A 306 1.04 1.06 2.43
C TYR A 306 0.79 0.72 3.89
N LEU A 307 0.71 -0.58 4.21
CA LEU A 307 0.53 -1.11 5.55
C LEU A 307 1.41 -2.33 5.75
N ALA A 308 1.83 -2.57 7.00
CA ALA A 308 2.60 -3.74 7.39
C ALA A 308 2.10 -4.33 8.73
N LEU A 309 2.51 -5.55 9.05
CA LEU A 309 2.32 -6.16 10.37
C LEU A 309 3.66 -6.27 11.09
N ALA A 310 3.72 -5.74 12.30
CA ALA A 310 4.87 -5.79 13.18
C ALA A 310 4.56 -6.59 14.45
N ILE A 311 5.60 -7.13 15.09
CA ILE A 311 5.51 -7.78 16.40
C ILE A 311 6.24 -6.90 17.41
N ASN A 312 5.54 -6.53 18.49
CA ASN A 312 6.11 -5.71 19.54
C ASN A 312 7.23 -6.45 20.26
N SER A 313 8.35 -5.77 20.55
CA SER A 313 9.51 -6.36 21.27
C SER A 313 9.18 -6.80 22.70
N SER A 314 8.10 -6.30 23.31
CA SER A 314 7.61 -6.74 24.62
C SER A 314 6.78 -8.03 24.57
N CYS A 315 6.44 -8.54 23.38
CA CYS A 315 5.66 -9.77 23.21
C CYS A 315 6.35 -10.95 23.88
N GLN A 316 5.59 -11.67 24.73
CA GLN A 316 6.12 -12.83 25.44
C GLN A 316 6.06 -14.12 24.62
N HIS A 317 5.32 -14.11 23.51
CA HIS A 317 5.08 -15.24 22.62
C HIS A 317 5.35 -14.88 21.15
N PRO A 318 6.56 -14.37 20.81
CA PRO A 318 6.82 -13.82 19.48
C PRO A 318 6.74 -14.89 18.36
N LYS A 319 6.95 -16.15 18.67
CA LYS A 319 6.78 -17.23 17.70
C LYS A 319 5.32 -17.47 17.35
N GLU A 320 4.43 -17.48 18.34
CA GLU A 320 2.98 -17.58 18.12
C GLU A 320 2.44 -16.34 17.41
N ALA A 321 2.98 -15.16 17.71
CA ALA A 321 2.68 -13.95 16.99
C ALA A 321 3.13 -14.03 15.51
N ALA A 322 4.30 -14.59 15.24
CA ALA A 322 4.79 -14.84 13.87
C ALA A 322 3.89 -15.84 13.10
N ILE A 323 3.37 -16.87 13.79
CA ILE A 323 2.39 -17.80 13.21
C ILE A 323 1.10 -17.05 12.83
N LEU A 324 0.61 -16.14 13.67
CA LEU A 324 -0.55 -15.30 13.34
C LEU A 324 -0.27 -14.41 12.12
N VAL A 325 0.87 -13.73 12.07
CA VAL A 325 1.26 -12.90 10.92
C VAL A 325 1.30 -13.74 9.63
N ASN A 326 1.97 -14.90 9.67
CA ASN A 326 2.04 -15.79 8.51
C ASN A 326 0.65 -16.30 8.08
N PHE A 327 -0.20 -16.64 9.04
CA PHE A 327 -1.58 -17.07 8.75
C PHE A 327 -2.36 -15.98 8.01
N LEU A 328 -2.30 -14.73 8.48
CA LEU A 328 -3.03 -13.62 7.88
C LEU A 328 -2.56 -13.29 6.46
N LEU A 329 -1.26 -13.42 6.19
CA LEU A 329 -0.66 -12.94 4.93
C LEU A 329 -0.37 -14.05 3.91
N ASN A 330 0.03 -15.26 4.36
CA ASN A 330 0.59 -16.30 3.50
C ASN A 330 -0.19 -17.61 3.49
N GLU A 331 -1.09 -17.87 4.45
CA GLU A 331 -1.88 -19.09 4.41
C GLU A 331 -3.20 -18.88 3.66
N ASP A 332 -3.55 -19.80 2.77
CA ASP A 332 -4.75 -19.70 1.90
C ASP A 332 -6.01 -19.28 2.64
N MET A 333 -6.25 -19.83 3.85
CA MET A 333 -7.45 -19.52 4.62
C MET A 333 -7.45 -18.07 5.13
N GLY A 334 -6.40 -17.67 5.83
CA GLY A 334 -6.27 -16.32 6.36
C GLY A 334 -6.21 -15.28 5.24
N ALA A 335 -5.35 -15.50 4.25
CA ALA A 335 -5.17 -14.62 3.12
C ALA A 335 -6.45 -14.46 2.26
N SER A 336 -7.25 -15.51 2.08
CA SER A 336 -8.55 -15.42 1.40
C SER A 336 -9.55 -14.56 2.15
N ILE A 337 -9.53 -14.60 3.48
CA ILE A 337 -10.40 -13.76 4.31
C ILE A 337 -9.91 -12.30 4.28
N MET A 338 -8.60 -12.10 4.48
CA MET A 338 -7.99 -10.75 4.45
C MET A 338 -8.22 -10.05 3.09
N GLY A 339 -8.12 -10.82 2.00
CA GLY A 339 -8.41 -10.32 0.65
C GLY A 339 -7.67 -9.04 0.32
N THR A 340 -8.41 -7.97 0.03
CA THR A 340 -7.88 -6.63 -0.27
C THR A 340 -8.19 -5.59 0.81
N ALA A 341 -8.54 -6.02 2.03
CA ALA A 341 -8.92 -5.09 3.11
C ALA A 341 -7.79 -4.10 3.48
N CYS A 342 -6.53 -4.50 3.24
CA CYS A 342 -5.36 -3.67 3.49
C CYS A 342 -4.59 -3.33 2.18
N GLY A 343 -5.29 -3.19 1.07
CA GLY A 343 -4.72 -2.97 -0.26
C GLY A 343 -4.52 -4.27 -1.05
N LEU A 344 -3.91 -4.15 -2.22
CA LEU A 344 -3.58 -5.33 -3.03
C LEU A 344 -2.43 -6.09 -2.36
N PRO A 345 -2.61 -7.37 -1.98
CA PRO A 345 -1.58 -8.11 -1.24
C PRO A 345 -0.24 -8.13 -1.98
N ASP A 346 0.86 -7.87 -1.26
CA ASP A 346 2.22 -8.05 -1.78
C ASP A 346 2.62 -9.53 -1.80
N SER A 347 2.18 -10.31 -0.80
CA SER A 347 2.37 -11.76 -0.75
C SER A 347 1.80 -12.45 -1.99
N VAL A 348 2.61 -13.32 -2.64
CA VAL A 348 2.21 -14.12 -3.81
C VAL A 348 1.00 -14.98 -3.48
N THR A 349 1.02 -15.69 -2.35
CA THR A 349 -0.12 -16.52 -1.89
C THR A 349 -1.33 -15.63 -1.58
N GLY A 350 -1.14 -14.52 -0.87
CA GLY A 350 -2.22 -13.58 -0.55
C GLY A 350 -2.90 -13.03 -1.81
N ARG A 351 -2.11 -12.62 -2.80
CA ARG A 351 -2.63 -12.13 -4.09
C ARG A 351 -3.39 -13.21 -4.86
N ALA A 352 -2.86 -14.43 -4.87
CA ALA A 352 -3.53 -15.57 -5.51
C ALA A 352 -4.85 -15.91 -4.82
N ALA A 353 -4.88 -15.94 -3.49
CA ALA A 353 -6.06 -16.22 -2.68
C ALA A 353 -7.15 -15.16 -2.88
N ALA A 354 -6.80 -13.87 -2.80
CA ALA A 354 -7.71 -12.76 -3.04
C ALA A 354 -8.29 -12.79 -4.48
N THR A 355 -7.46 -13.14 -5.46
CA THR A 355 -7.88 -13.28 -6.87
C THR A 355 -8.86 -14.44 -7.03
N ALA A 356 -8.56 -15.61 -6.44
CA ALA A 356 -9.44 -16.78 -6.50
C ALA A 356 -10.79 -16.54 -5.81
N ALA A 357 -10.81 -15.73 -4.76
CA ALA A 357 -12.02 -15.30 -4.05
C ALA A 357 -12.81 -14.23 -4.81
N GLY A 358 -12.30 -13.68 -5.93
CA GLY A 358 -12.96 -12.63 -6.71
C GLY A 358 -13.00 -11.27 -6.01
N LEU A 359 -12.11 -11.04 -5.04
CA LEU A 359 -12.03 -9.81 -4.25
C LEU A 359 -11.15 -8.74 -4.90
N VAL A 360 -10.35 -9.13 -5.89
CA VAL A 360 -9.38 -8.23 -6.54
C VAL A 360 -10.04 -7.52 -7.73
N ASN A 361 -9.93 -6.20 -7.78
CA ASN A 361 -10.32 -5.44 -8.95
C ASN A 361 -9.26 -5.59 -10.05
N PRO A 362 -9.60 -6.13 -11.25
CA PRO A 362 -8.62 -6.34 -12.31
C PRO A 362 -7.91 -5.06 -12.78
N LEU A 363 -8.58 -3.91 -12.70
CA LEU A 363 -8.00 -2.63 -13.09
C LEU A 363 -6.92 -2.15 -12.10
N VAL A 364 -7.15 -2.37 -10.80
CA VAL A 364 -6.16 -2.09 -9.76
C VAL A 364 -4.94 -3.00 -9.91
N VAL A 365 -5.16 -4.29 -10.24
CA VAL A 365 -4.06 -5.22 -10.55
C VAL A 365 -3.27 -4.75 -11.76
N GLU A 366 -3.95 -4.32 -12.82
CA GLU A 366 -3.28 -3.78 -14.01
C GLU A 366 -2.44 -2.56 -13.65
N ALA A 367 -3.00 -1.62 -12.89
CA ALA A 367 -2.31 -0.40 -12.45
C ALA A 367 -1.08 -0.73 -11.60
N ASN A 368 -1.22 -1.61 -10.60
CA ASN A 368 -0.12 -2.03 -9.75
C ASN A 368 0.99 -2.74 -10.54
N ASN A 369 0.64 -3.69 -11.42
CA ASN A 369 1.62 -4.41 -12.22
C ASN A 369 2.38 -3.48 -13.17
N ARG A 370 1.69 -2.51 -13.80
CA ARG A 370 2.35 -1.52 -14.66
C ARG A 370 3.26 -0.60 -13.86
N MET A 371 2.77 -0.08 -12.74
CA MET A 371 3.54 0.77 -11.84
C MET A 371 4.82 0.06 -11.37
N MET A 372 4.71 -1.16 -10.86
CA MET A 372 5.86 -1.94 -10.39
C MET A 372 6.90 -2.25 -11.49
N ALA A 373 6.49 -2.23 -12.77
CA ALA A 373 7.41 -2.51 -13.87
C ALA A 373 8.45 -1.41 -14.12
N PHE A 374 8.23 -0.20 -13.59
CA PHE A 374 9.15 0.93 -13.74
C PHE A 374 9.57 1.59 -12.43
N VAL A 375 9.32 0.95 -11.29
CA VAL A 375 9.87 1.39 -10.01
C VAL A 375 11.36 1.15 -9.97
N ASP A 376 12.11 2.24 -9.80
CA ASP A 376 13.57 2.19 -9.62
C ASP A 376 13.97 2.52 -8.18
N PHE A 377 13.13 3.26 -7.45
CA PHE A 377 13.45 3.79 -6.13
C PHE A 377 12.33 3.52 -5.10
N PRO A 378 12.67 3.26 -3.83
CA PRO A 378 11.70 3.33 -2.75
C PRO A 378 11.38 4.80 -2.43
N LEU A 379 10.14 5.08 -2.07
CA LEU A 379 9.81 6.36 -1.45
C LEU A 379 10.32 6.32 0.00
N ASP A 380 11.03 7.37 0.43
CA ASP A 380 11.46 7.46 1.83
C ASP A 380 10.27 7.80 2.74
N PRO A 381 10.13 7.14 3.91
CA PRO A 381 9.03 7.40 4.83
C PRO A 381 8.86 8.88 5.24
N THR A 382 9.95 9.61 5.39
CA THR A 382 9.94 11.03 5.74
C THR A 382 9.19 11.88 4.73
N PHE A 383 9.11 11.42 3.46
CA PHE A 383 8.39 12.13 2.41
C PHE A 383 6.91 12.37 2.77
N GLU A 384 6.30 11.46 3.51
CA GLU A 384 4.90 11.55 3.94
C GLU A 384 4.71 12.10 5.36
N SER A 385 5.77 12.59 5.99
CA SER A 385 5.64 13.22 7.31
C SER A 385 4.62 14.37 7.26
N PRO A 386 3.80 14.56 8.31
CA PRO A 386 2.79 15.63 8.33
C PRO A 386 3.36 17.02 8.08
N ALA A 387 4.58 17.30 8.54
CA ALA A 387 5.24 18.58 8.32
C ALA A 387 5.50 18.86 6.84
N LEU A 388 5.73 17.83 6.03
CA LEU A 388 5.97 17.94 4.59
C LEU A 388 4.69 17.77 3.77
N ALA A 389 3.91 16.73 4.02
CA ALA A 389 2.87 16.24 3.12
C ALA A 389 1.44 16.62 3.52
N ALA A 390 1.20 17.18 4.74
CA ALA A 390 -0.15 17.55 5.15
C ALA A 390 -0.81 18.54 4.17
N VAL A 391 -2.10 18.38 3.93
CA VAL A 391 -2.87 19.26 3.05
C VAL A 391 -3.95 19.96 3.91
N PRO A 392 -4.05 21.29 3.88
CA PRO A 392 -3.28 22.25 3.04
C PRO A 392 -1.96 22.76 3.65
N ASP A 393 -1.64 22.41 4.88
CA ASP A 393 -0.68 23.16 5.73
C ASP A 393 0.77 22.63 5.65
N GLY A 394 1.01 21.50 4.99
CA GLY A 394 2.36 20.94 4.82
C GLY A 394 3.21 21.74 3.83
N LEU A 395 4.53 21.61 3.98
CA LEU A 395 5.51 22.34 3.18
C LEU A 395 5.27 22.20 1.66
N TYR A 396 4.99 20.98 1.19
CA TYR A 396 4.79 20.72 -0.24
C TYR A 396 3.60 21.50 -0.79
N ALA A 397 2.46 21.44 -0.12
CA ALA A 397 1.26 22.15 -0.55
C ALA A 397 1.47 23.67 -0.55
N ALA A 398 2.09 24.21 0.51
CA ALA A 398 2.35 25.63 0.63
C ALA A 398 3.29 26.15 -0.46
N VAL A 399 4.46 25.50 -0.62
CA VAL A 399 5.51 25.94 -1.55
C VAL A 399 5.07 25.76 -3.01
N LEU A 400 4.48 24.60 -3.37
CA LEU A 400 4.05 24.35 -4.75
C LEU A 400 2.88 25.28 -5.14
N THR A 401 1.96 25.56 -4.21
CA THR A 401 0.87 26.52 -4.47
C THR A 401 1.40 27.92 -4.70
N ALA A 402 2.29 28.41 -3.84
CA ALA A 402 2.90 29.73 -3.98
C ALA A 402 3.74 29.85 -5.27
N CYS A 403 4.46 28.80 -5.65
CA CYS A 403 5.23 28.75 -6.90
C CYS A 403 4.30 28.76 -8.14
N SER A 404 3.28 27.90 -8.16
CA SER A 404 2.29 27.83 -9.25
C SER A 404 1.51 29.13 -9.43
N ASN A 405 1.27 29.87 -8.34
CA ASN A 405 0.58 31.18 -8.37
C ASN A 405 1.52 32.35 -8.69
N GLY A 406 2.83 32.11 -8.85
CA GLY A 406 3.82 33.16 -9.11
C GLY A 406 4.17 34.03 -7.89
N GLU A 407 3.81 33.59 -6.70
CA GLU A 407 4.15 34.25 -5.42
C GLU A 407 5.60 33.97 -5.01
N LEU A 408 6.12 32.80 -5.37
CA LEU A 408 7.52 32.41 -5.26
C LEU A 408 8.11 32.15 -6.64
N THR A 409 9.36 32.54 -6.83
CA THR A 409 10.16 32.07 -7.95
C THR A 409 10.57 30.61 -7.76
N THR A 410 10.87 29.87 -8.83
CA THR A 410 11.37 28.48 -8.72
C THR A 410 12.63 28.37 -7.86
N THR A 411 13.48 29.39 -7.84
CA THR A 411 14.67 29.46 -6.96
C THR A 411 14.27 29.53 -5.49
N GLN A 412 13.38 30.46 -5.13
CA GLN A 412 12.92 30.59 -3.74
C GLN A 412 12.16 29.34 -3.25
N ALA A 413 11.33 28.78 -4.11
CA ALA A 413 10.60 27.56 -3.82
C ALA A 413 11.56 26.37 -3.60
N ALA A 414 12.60 26.24 -4.43
CA ALA A 414 13.61 25.19 -4.30
C ALA A 414 14.42 25.31 -3.01
N GLU A 415 14.81 26.53 -2.64
CA GLU A 415 15.51 26.79 -1.37
C GLU A 415 14.64 26.40 -0.17
N GLN A 416 13.35 26.80 -0.17
CA GLN A 416 12.43 26.44 0.91
C GLN A 416 12.19 24.92 1.00
N LEU A 417 12.04 24.22 -0.14
CA LEU A 417 11.89 22.77 -0.15
C LEU A 417 13.15 22.10 0.38
N ALA A 418 14.34 22.48 -0.09
CA ALA A 418 15.61 21.88 0.34
C ALA A 418 15.85 22.07 1.84
N GLU A 419 15.63 23.29 2.37
CA GLU A 419 15.79 23.62 3.78
C GLU A 419 14.78 22.84 4.65
N GLY A 420 13.49 22.88 4.30
CA GLY A 420 12.42 22.26 5.08
C GLY A 420 12.53 20.73 5.10
N ILE A 421 12.82 20.10 3.96
CA ILE A 421 13.03 18.64 3.89
C ILE A 421 14.26 18.25 4.73
N THR A 422 15.37 18.97 4.60
CA THR A 422 16.58 18.70 5.38
C THR A 422 16.33 18.85 6.89
N ALA A 423 15.53 19.84 7.30
CA ALA A 423 15.17 20.03 8.70
C ALA A 423 14.38 18.83 9.25
N VAL A 424 13.40 18.34 8.51
CA VAL A 424 12.60 17.16 8.89
C VAL A 424 13.47 15.91 8.96
N LEU A 425 14.32 15.66 7.95
CA LEU A 425 15.25 14.53 7.93
C LEU A 425 16.24 14.54 9.09
N SER A 426 16.60 15.74 9.58
CA SER A 426 17.52 15.92 10.70
C SER A 426 16.83 15.79 12.07
N GLY A 427 15.52 15.56 12.13
CA GLY A 427 14.75 15.55 13.37
C GLY A 427 14.61 16.92 14.03
N VAL A 428 14.95 18.00 13.33
CA VAL A 428 14.73 19.38 13.78
C VAL A 428 13.28 19.71 13.43
N ALA A 429 12.43 19.88 14.45
CA ALA A 429 11.07 20.34 14.23
C ALA A 429 11.12 21.67 13.44
N ALA A 430 10.38 21.76 12.33
CA ALA A 430 10.12 23.03 11.69
C ALA A 430 9.29 23.89 12.68
N GLU A 431 9.87 25.00 13.18
CA GLU A 431 9.18 25.96 14.04
C GLU A 431 8.07 26.70 13.28
#